data_f7d7ff96d8f4f18542ee151cd8e6eebf
#
_entry.id   f7d7ff96d8f4f18542ee151cd8e6eebf
#
_cell.length_a   1.000
_cell.length_b   1.000
_cell.length_c   1.000
_cell.angle_alpha   90.00
_cell.angle_beta   90.00
_cell.angle_gamma   90.00
#
_symmetry.space_group_name_H-M   'P 1'
#
loop_
_entity.id
_entity.type
_entity.pdbx_description
1 polymer ?
#
loop_
_entity_poly.entity_id
_entity_poly.type
_entity_poly.pdbx_seq_one_letter_code
_entity_poly.pdbx_strand_id
1 'polypeptide(L)'
;MSHKMLVAFVILTLSFAGTSFAAPISYGNVNADSVVYQQLFEDSATDPGVALYGAPTVSGDALLFTPPSFSAVASAPFTMDATDGTFAGYVNAINNSRIEEMVFTERGDFTLAGVGGAGTFVQIGATFFVDIIQLDGFDLTVPIEVTQQMVFDSGPLWNLADDGGLVVPFSGAVTIDINQAIIDAGYFG
;
A
#
# COMPACT_ATOMS: atom_id res chain seq x y z
N MET A 1 23.60 21.33 7.19
CA MET A 1 23.65 20.68 5.85
C MET A 1 22.26 20.16 5.59
N SER A 2 21.68 20.50 4.43
CA SER A 2 20.30 20.15 4.13
C SER A 2 20.26 18.73 3.56
N HIS A 3 19.58 17.83 4.25
CA HIS A 3 19.43 16.45 3.83
C HIS A 3 18.17 16.34 2.97
N LYS A 4 18.35 16.04 1.68
CA LYS A 4 17.24 15.69 0.79
C LYS A 4 17.25 14.18 0.65
N MET A 5 16.15 13.54 1.04
CA MET A 5 15.96 12.10 0.92
C MET A 5 14.90 11.80 -0.13
N LEU A 6 15.20 10.90 -1.04
CA LEU A 6 14.27 10.32 -1.99
C LEU A 6 13.99 8.89 -1.56
N VAL A 7 12.72 8.56 -1.36
CA VAL A 7 12.27 7.19 -1.11
C VAL A 7 11.54 6.70 -2.35
N ALA A 8 12.01 5.61 -2.94
CA ALA A 8 11.38 4.98 -4.08
C ALA A 8 10.67 3.69 -3.66
N PHE A 9 9.51 3.48 -4.21
CA PHE A 9 8.74 2.26 -4.04
C PHE A 9 8.92 1.38 -5.28
N VAL A 10 9.43 0.16 -5.13
CA VAL A 10 9.66 -0.77 -6.25
C VAL A 10 8.70 -1.95 -6.18
N ILE A 11 8.16 -2.30 -7.32
CA ILE A 11 7.18 -3.37 -7.51
C ILE A 11 7.85 -4.62 -8.04
N LEU A 12 7.52 -5.76 -7.47
CA LEU A 12 7.86 -7.06 -8.03
C LEU A 12 6.82 -7.47 -9.08
N THR A 13 7.19 -7.44 -10.36
CA THR A 13 6.34 -7.95 -11.44
C THR A 13 6.55 -9.43 -11.64
N LEU A 14 5.51 -10.23 -11.43
CA LEU A 14 5.46 -11.62 -11.88
C LEU A 14 4.99 -11.64 -13.34
N SER A 15 5.90 -11.94 -14.26
CA SER A 15 5.58 -11.98 -15.70
C SER A 15 4.86 -13.28 -16.04
N PHE A 16 3.56 -13.20 -16.35
CA PHE A 16 2.83 -14.26 -17.06
C PHE A 16 2.69 -13.88 -18.54
N ALA A 17 3.12 -14.75 -19.42
CA ALA A 17 3.04 -14.55 -20.85
C ALA A 17 1.59 -14.71 -21.35
N GLY A 18 1.06 -13.71 -22.02
CA GLY A 18 -0.06 -13.87 -22.95
C GLY A 18 -1.37 -13.19 -22.63
N THR A 19 -1.47 -12.31 -21.61
CA THR A 19 -2.65 -11.48 -21.41
C THR A 19 -2.34 -10.02 -21.76
N SER A 20 -3.25 -9.38 -22.47
CA SER A 20 -3.20 -7.92 -22.67
C SER A 20 -3.46 -7.27 -21.32
N PHE A 21 -2.40 -6.85 -20.63
CA PHE A 21 -2.53 -6.07 -19.40
C PHE A 21 -3.04 -4.67 -19.77
N ALA A 22 -4.05 -4.18 -19.06
CA ALA A 22 -4.37 -2.77 -19.10
C ALA A 22 -3.17 -1.97 -18.57
N ALA A 23 -2.95 -0.77 -19.09
CA ALA A 23 -1.88 0.08 -18.59
C ALA A 23 -2.22 0.55 -17.16
N PRO A 24 -1.21 0.69 -16.28
CA PRO A 24 -1.39 1.29 -14.97
C PRO A 24 -2.06 2.65 -15.05
N ILE A 25 -2.90 2.96 -14.07
CA ILE A 25 -3.59 4.26 -14.01
C ILE A 25 -2.64 5.26 -13.34
N SER A 26 -2.24 6.29 -14.09
CA SER A 26 -1.32 7.31 -13.58
C SER A 26 -2.07 8.49 -12.96
N TYR A 27 -1.59 8.93 -11.79
CA TYR A 27 -2.06 10.13 -11.08
C TYR A 27 -1.06 11.29 -11.12
N GLY A 28 0.12 11.06 -11.73
CA GLY A 28 1.14 12.09 -11.90
C GLY A 28 1.81 12.49 -10.60
N ASN A 29 2.01 13.79 -10.42
CA ASN A 29 2.71 14.34 -9.26
C ASN A 29 1.74 15.10 -8.37
N VAL A 30 1.95 15.01 -7.05
CA VAL A 30 1.13 15.66 -6.03
C VAL A 30 2.06 16.35 -5.04
N ASN A 31 1.83 17.66 -4.78
CA ASN A 31 2.60 18.42 -3.81
C ASN A 31 1.89 18.38 -2.45
N ALA A 32 2.67 18.17 -1.41
CA ALA A 32 2.28 18.25 -0.01
C ALA A 32 3.09 19.35 0.71
N ASP A 33 2.99 19.46 2.02
CA ASP A 33 3.60 20.59 2.76
C ASP A 33 5.14 20.50 2.78
N SER A 34 5.70 19.33 3.11
CA SER A 34 7.13 19.10 3.22
C SER A 34 7.69 18.01 2.32
N VAL A 35 6.81 17.36 1.54
CA VAL A 35 7.19 16.34 0.56
C VAL A 35 6.51 16.58 -0.79
N VAL A 36 7.07 16.00 -1.84
CA VAL A 36 6.41 15.87 -3.13
C VAL A 36 6.32 14.40 -3.51
N TYR A 37 5.14 13.96 -3.87
CA TYR A 37 4.87 12.65 -4.43
C TYR A 37 4.97 12.72 -5.95
N GLN A 38 5.70 11.80 -6.56
CA GLN A 38 5.96 11.84 -8.00
C GLN A 38 5.65 10.50 -8.65
N GLN A 39 5.17 10.58 -9.90
CA GLN A 39 4.87 9.42 -10.73
C GLN A 39 3.93 8.43 -10.03
N LEU A 40 2.95 8.95 -9.32
CA LEU A 40 1.96 8.11 -8.65
C LEU A 40 1.15 7.33 -9.66
N PHE A 41 0.99 6.04 -9.41
CA PHE A 41 0.15 5.17 -10.23
C PHE A 41 -0.42 4.02 -9.39
N GLU A 42 -1.49 3.44 -9.90
CA GLU A 42 -2.04 2.18 -9.40
C GLU A 42 -2.14 1.14 -10.52
N ASP A 43 -2.07 -0.12 -10.12
CA ASP A 43 -2.23 -1.29 -10.98
C ASP A 43 -2.89 -2.43 -10.22
N SER A 44 -3.51 -3.35 -10.93
CA SER A 44 -4.14 -4.54 -10.38
C SER A 44 -4.01 -5.70 -11.36
N ALA A 45 -3.70 -6.88 -10.85
CA ALA A 45 -3.68 -8.09 -11.64
C ALA A 45 -5.07 -8.74 -11.71
N THR A 46 -5.90 -8.56 -10.67
CA THR A 46 -7.28 -9.09 -10.65
C THR A 46 -8.27 -8.19 -11.40
N ASP A 47 -8.07 -6.86 -11.32
CA ASP A 47 -8.97 -5.85 -11.85
C ASP A 47 -8.24 -4.85 -12.78
N PRO A 48 -7.63 -5.32 -13.87
CA PRO A 48 -6.75 -4.49 -14.69
C PRO A 48 -7.50 -3.31 -15.33
N GLY A 49 -6.96 -2.10 -15.13
CA GLY A 49 -7.54 -0.85 -15.64
C GLY A 49 -8.71 -0.30 -14.83
N VAL A 50 -9.02 -0.89 -13.68
CA VAL A 50 -10.00 -0.37 -12.72
C VAL A 50 -9.29 0.47 -11.67
N ALA A 51 -9.81 1.69 -11.42
CA ALA A 51 -9.32 2.53 -10.34
C ALA A 51 -9.80 1.96 -9.00
N LEU A 52 -8.93 1.23 -8.31
CA LEU A 52 -9.22 0.62 -7.02
C LEU A 52 -9.05 1.63 -5.88
N TYR A 53 -7.88 2.26 -5.79
CA TYR A 53 -7.58 3.30 -4.80
C TYR A 53 -8.17 4.65 -5.21
N GLY A 54 -8.13 4.96 -6.51
CA GLY A 54 -8.51 6.25 -7.06
C GLY A 54 -7.47 7.34 -6.81
N ALA A 55 -7.72 8.52 -7.36
CA ALA A 55 -6.82 9.67 -7.23
C ALA A 55 -6.72 10.11 -5.76
N PRO A 56 -5.51 10.21 -5.19
CA PRO A 56 -5.34 10.67 -3.81
C PRO A 56 -5.64 12.17 -3.68
N THR A 57 -6.08 12.56 -2.50
CA THR A 57 -6.08 13.95 -2.02
C THR A 57 -5.00 14.14 -0.99
N VAL A 58 -4.62 15.39 -0.70
CA VAL A 58 -3.54 15.73 0.24
C VAL A 58 -4.10 16.41 1.48
N SER A 59 -3.54 16.04 2.64
CA SER A 59 -3.76 16.73 3.91
C SER A 59 -2.45 16.75 4.71
N GLY A 60 -1.83 17.92 4.84
CA GLY A 60 -0.45 18.02 5.34
C GLY A 60 0.50 17.29 4.40
N ASP A 61 1.25 16.33 4.92
CA ASP A 61 2.11 15.46 4.12
C ASP A 61 1.46 14.09 3.78
N ALA A 62 0.22 13.86 4.18
CA ALA A 62 -0.46 12.59 3.93
C ALA A 62 -1.19 12.55 2.59
N LEU A 63 -1.12 11.40 1.90
CA LEU A 63 -2.04 11.03 0.82
C LEU A 63 -3.26 10.35 1.42
N LEU A 64 -4.44 10.86 1.08
CA LEU A 64 -5.73 10.32 1.51
C LEU A 64 -6.46 9.72 0.31
N PHE A 65 -6.91 8.49 0.46
CA PHE A 65 -7.65 7.75 -0.55
C PHE A 65 -9.10 7.56 -0.12
N THR A 66 -9.99 7.59 -1.11
CA THR A 66 -11.37 7.16 -0.97
C THR A 66 -11.62 6.11 -2.04
N PRO A 67 -11.28 4.85 -1.77
CA PRO A 67 -11.32 3.78 -2.77
C PRO A 67 -12.70 3.64 -3.41
N PRO A 68 -12.83 3.82 -4.73
CA PRO A 68 -14.14 3.75 -5.39
C PRO A 68 -14.58 2.31 -5.66
N SER A 69 -13.61 1.37 -5.78
CA SER A 69 -13.90 0.03 -6.30
C SER A 69 -13.09 -1.09 -5.63
N PHE A 70 -12.41 -0.81 -4.50
CA PHE A 70 -11.60 -1.83 -3.83
C PHE A 70 -12.51 -2.78 -3.04
N SER A 71 -13.03 -3.81 -3.71
CA SER A 71 -13.95 -4.78 -3.11
C SER A 71 -13.88 -6.13 -3.80
N ALA A 72 -13.98 -7.21 -3.03
CA ALA A 72 -14.18 -8.56 -3.51
C ALA A 72 -15.49 -9.14 -2.97
N VAL A 73 -16.25 -9.85 -3.79
CA VAL A 73 -17.56 -10.41 -3.43
C VAL A 73 -17.70 -11.82 -3.95
N ALA A 74 -17.70 -12.80 -3.05
CA ALA A 74 -18.01 -14.19 -3.37
C ALA A 74 -19.39 -14.60 -2.84
N SER A 75 -20.23 -15.17 -3.71
CA SER A 75 -21.54 -15.72 -3.32
C SER A 75 -21.81 -17.01 -4.09
N ALA A 76 -22.61 -17.91 -3.50
CA ALA A 76 -22.96 -19.14 -4.17
C ALA A 76 -23.63 -18.88 -5.54
N PRO A 77 -23.26 -19.63 -6.59
CA PRO A 77 -22.40 -20.81 -6.62
C PRO A 77 -20.88 -20.53 -6.72
N PHE A 78 -20.46 -19.27 -6.71
CA PHE A 78 -19.05 -18.90 -6.79
C PHE A 78 -18.38 -19.13 -5.43
N THR A 79 -17.18 -19.71 -5.44
CA THR A 79 -16.50 -20.15 -4.23
C THR A 79 -15.43 -19.18 -3.73
N MET A 80 -14.97 -18.27 -4.58
CA MET A 80 -13.93 -17.30 -4.24
C MET A 80 -14.00 -16.08 -5.17
N ASP A 81 -13.69 -14.95 -4.62
CA ASP A 81 -13.37 -13.70 -5.32
C ASP A 81 -12.20 -13.01 -4.62
N ALA A 82 -11.36 -12.32 -5.35
CA ALA A 82 -10.20 -11.63 -4.83
C ALA A 82 -9.96 -10.34 -5.61
N THR A 83 -9.69 -9.27 -4.88
CA THR A 83 -9.23 -8.00 -5.44
C THR A 83 -7.83 -7.72 -4.89
N ASP A 84 -6.86 -7.55 -5.77
CA ASP A 84 -5.54 -7.07 -5.44
C ASP A 84 -5.32 -5.67 -6.02
N GLY A 85 -4.51 -4.87 -5.37
CA GLY A 85 -4.14 -3.55 -5.87
C GLY A 85 -2.73 -3.17 -5.44
N THR A 86 -2.00 -2.56 -6.34
CA THR A 86 -0.71 -1.94 -6.08
C THR A 86 -0.83 -0.44 -6.26
N PHE A 87 -0.38 0.33 -5.29
CA PHE A 87 -0.20 1.78 -5.41
C PHE A 87 1.27 2.10 -5.24
N ALA A 88 1.85 2.87 -6.16
CA ALA A 88 3.28 3.13 -6.16
C ALA A 88 3.63 4.54 -6.64
N GLY A 89 4.87 4.96 -6.35
CA GLY A 89 5.43 6.25 -6.74
C GLY A 89 6.71 6.56 -5.98
N TYR A 90 7.15 7.79 -6.12
CA TYR A 90 8.29 8.33 -5.39
C TYR A 90 7.85 9.39 -4.40
N VAL A 91 8.55 9.49 -3.29
CA VAL A 91 8.37 10.54 -2.30
C VAL A 91 9.70 11.26 -2.10
N ASN A 92 9.70 12.58 -2.25
CA ASN A 92 10.86 13.43 -2.05
C ASN A 92 10.59 14.45 -0.96
N ALA A 93 11.47 14.57 0.02
CA ALA A 93 11.45 15.68 0.95
C ALA A 93 11.88 16.97 0.24
N ILE A 94 11.17 18.07 0.52
CA ILE A 94 11.42 19.41 -0.01
C ILE A 94 11.65 20.39 1.14
N ASN A 95 12.05 21.62 0.83
CA ASN A 95 12.19 22.71 1.80
C ASN A 95 13.10 22.39 3.00
N ASN A 96 14.18 21.64 2.79
CA ASN A 96 15.07 21.15 3.85
C ASN A 96 14.41 20.21 4.87
N SER A 97 13.27 19.64 4.53
CA SER A 97 12.63 18.59 5.32
C SER A 97 13.34 17.25 5.13
N ARG A 98 13.02 16.30 5.97
CA ARG A 98 13.44 14.91 5.86
C ARG A 98 12.25 13.99 6.12
N ILE A 99 12.29 12.80 5.57
CA ILE A 99 11.33 11.75 5.87
C ILE A 99 11.94 10.90 6.98
N GLU A 100 11.34 10.92 8.16
CA GLU A 100 11.81 10.17 9.32
C GLU A 100 11.11 8.83 9.44
N GLU A 101 9.81 8.83 9.10
CA GLU A 101 8.96 7.64 9.11
C GLU A 101 7.90 7.72 8.01
N MET A 102 7.35 6.58 7.63
CA MET A 102 6.17 6.48 6.78
C MET A 102 5.12 5.64 7.52
N VAL A 103 3.93 6.22 7.69
CA VAL A 103 2.81 5.55 8.36
C VAL A 103 1.73 5.25 7.33
N PHE A 104 1.31 3.99 7.27
CA PHE A 104 0.20 3.55 6.43
C PHE A 104 -0.92 3.03 7.30
N THR A 105 -2.14 3.45 7.00
CA THR A 105 -3.35 2.98 7.69
C THR A 105 -4.40 2.57 6.68
N GLU A 106 -5.11 1.51 6.99
CA GLU A 106 -6.21 1.01 6.18
C GLU A 106 -7.45 0.83 7.05
N ARG A 107 -8.63 1.05 6.48
CA ARG A 107 -9.92 0.82 7.12
C ARG A 107 -10.91 0.33 6.08
N GLY A 108 -11.77 -0.58 6.50
CA GLY A 108 -12.82 -1.11 5.67
C GLY A 108 -13.83 -1.88 6.49
N ASP A 109 -14.69 -2.58 5.80
CA ASP A 109 -15.64 -3.52 6.39
C ASP A 109 -15.77 -4.76 5.52
N PHE A 110 -16.26 -5.84 6.13
CA PHE A 110 -16.64 -7.04 5.42
C PHE A 110 -17.99 -7.56 5.88
N THR A 111 -18.58 -8.39 5.06
CA THR A 111 -19.81 -9.13 5.40
C THR A 111 -19.55 -10.62 5.21
N LEU A 112 -19.71 -11.38 6.30
CA LEU A 112 -19.73 -12.85 6.29
C LEU A 112 -21.10 -13.32 6.78
N ALA A 113 -21.95 -13.73 5.85
CA ALA A 113 -23.33 -14.13 6.16
C ALA A 113 -23.80 -15.31 5.32
N GLY A 114 -24.74 -16.08 5.83
CA GLY A 114 -25.36 -17.20 5.14
C GLY A 114 -25.15 -18.53 5.83
N VAL A 115 -25.16 -19.61 5.03
CA VAL A 115 -24.97 -21.00 5.50
C VAL A 115 -23.55 -21.41 5.15
N GLY A 116 -22.73 -21.62 6.17
CA GLY A 116 -21.31 -21.99 6.00
C GLY A 116 -20.68 -22.32 7.35
N GLY A 117 -19.36 -22.42 7.35
CA GLY A 117 -18.57 -22.73 8.54
C GLY A 117 -17.17 -22.09 8.43
N ALA A 118 -16.19 -22.64 9.13
CA ALA A 118 -14.81 -22.15 9.13
C ALA A 118 -14.14 -22.12 7.74
N GLY A 119 -14.68 -22.85 6.76
CA GLY A 119 -14.20 -22.80 5.36
C GLY A 119 -14.74 -21.61 4.55
N THR A 120 -15.66 -20.82 5.10
CA THR A 120 -16.13 -19.55 4.53
C THR A 120 -15.43 -18.42 5.26
N PHE A 121 -14.59 -17.68 4.57
CA PHE A 121 -13.73 -16.70 5.21
C PHE A 121 -13.51 -15.42 4.34
N VAL A 122 -13.12 -14.35 5.00
CA VAL A 122 -12.53 -13.14 4.40
C VAL A 122 -11.07 -13.04 4.87
N GLN A 123 -10.18 -12.72 3.96
CA GLN A 123 -8.78 -12.45 4.27
C GLN A 123 -8.38 -11.10 3.67
N ILE A 124 -7.65 -10.31 4.46
CA ILE A 124 -7.12 -9.01 4.06
C ILE A 124 -5.63 -9.00 4.35
N GLY A 125 -4.86 -8.39 3.48
CA GLY A 125 -3.42 -8.25 3.67
C GLY A 125 -2.87 -7.07 2.89
N ALA A 126 -1.87 -6.40 3.45
CA ALA A 126 -1.11 -5.36 2.77
C ALA A 126 0.37 -5.52 3.10
N THR A 127 1.22 -5.40 2.09
CA THR A 127 2.68 -5.43 2.23
C THR A 127 3.23 -4.15 1.61
N PHE A 128 4.14 -3.51 2.33
CA PHE A 128 4.78 -2.27 1.91
C PHE A 128 6.25 -2.54 1.61
N PHE A 129 6.68 -2.05 0.46
CA PHE A 129 8.05 -2.09 -0.01
C PHE A 129 8.54 -0.65 -0.15
N VAL A 130 9.61 -0.30 0.54
CA VAL A 130 10.20 1.03 0.50
C VAL A 130 11.68 0.90 0.19
N ASP A 131 12.10 1.51 -0.92
CA ASP A 131 13.50 1.60 -1.30
C ASP A 131 13.99 3.03 -1.07
N ILE A 132 14.95 3.20 -0.17
CA ILE A 132 15.64 4.46 0.01
C ILE A 132 16.76 4.50 -1.02
N ILE A 133 16.63 5.37 -2.01
CA ILE A 133 17.55 5.44 -3.14
C ILE A 133 18.46 6.66 -3.11
N GLN A 134 18.17 7.61 -2.23
CA GLN A 134 18.95 8.87 -2.15
C GLN A 134 19.03 9.36 -0.70
N LEU A 135 20.23 9.76 -0.26
CA LEU A 135 20.49 10.42 1.00
C LEU A 135 21.23 11.73 0.76
N ASP A 136 20.77 12.83 1.40
CA ASP A 136 21.40 14.16 1.32
C ASP A 136 21.57 14.70 -0.11
N GLY A 137 20.71 14.23 -1.03
CA GLY A 137 20.78 14.59 -2.44
C GLY A 137 21.79 13.77 -3.26
N PHE A 138 22.38 12.73 -2.67
CA PHE A 138 23.26 11.79 -3.34
C PHE A 138 22.57 10.46 -3.54
N ASP A 139 22.62 9.95 -4.76
CA ASP A 139 22.09 8.63 -5.08
C ASP A 139 22.89 7.53 -4.40
N LEU A 140 22.20 6.56 -3.81
CA LEU A 140 22.81 5.38 -3.24
C LEU A 140 23.18 4.41 -4.37
N THR A 141 24.37 3.83 -4.28
CA THR A 141 24.83 2.79 -5.24
C THR A 141 23.98 1.52 -5.11
N VAL A 142 23.53 1.22 -3.89
CA VAL A 142 22.63 0.12 -3.57
C VAL A 142 21.50 0.71 -2.71
N PRO A 143 20.24 0.56 -3.12
CA PRO A 143 19.10 1.00 -2.30
C PRO A 143 19.09 0.32 -0.94
N ILE A 144 18.53 1.02 0.06
CA ILE A 144 18.17 0.40 1.34
C ILE A 144 16.73 -0.07 1.22
N GLU A 145 16.54 -1.38 1.20
CA GLU A 145 15.23 -2.01 1.01
C GLU A 145 14.58 -2.30 2.36
N VAL A 146 13.35 -1.85 2.54
CA VAL A 146 12.52 -2.13 3.72
C VAL A 146 11.23 -2.78 3.27
N THR A 147 10.90 -3.93 3.86
CA THR A 147 9.63 -4.62 3.63
C THR A 147 8.91 -4.80 4.94
N GLN A 148 7.65 -4.36 5.00
CA GLN A 148 6.81 -4.51 6.19
C GLN A 148 5.39 -4.93 5.82
N GLN A 149 4.79 -5.77 6.66
CA GLN A 149 3.39 -6.15 6.55
C GLN A 149 2.54 -5.32 7.51
N MET A 150 1.35 -4.93 7.06
CA MET A 150 0.38 -4.26 7.90
C MET A 150 -0.17 -5.24 8.96
N VAL A 151 -0.33 -4.74 10.17
CA VAL A 151 -0.97 -5.47 11.26
C VAL A 151 -2.42 -5.00 11.36
N PHE A 152 -3.35 -5.94 11.31
CA PHE A 152 -4.77 -5.69 11.47
C PHE A 152 -5.22 -5.98 12.90
N ASP A 153 -6.11 -5.14 13.46
CA ASP A 153 -6.53 -5.18 14.87
C ASP A 153 -7.15 -6.53 15.28
N SER A 154 -7.86 -7.18 14.36
CA SER A 154 -8.54 -8.47 14.62
C SER A 154 -7.86 -9.66 13.90
N GLY A 155 -6.62 -9.45 13.42
CA GLY A 155 -5.93 -10.41 12.56
C GLY A 155 -6.33 -10.26 11.07
N PRO A 156 -5.61 -10.92 10.16
CA PRO A 156 -5.83 -10.79 8.71
C PRO A 156 -6.90 -11.74 8.16
N LEU A 157 -7.49 -12.60 8.97
CA LEU A 157 -8.40 -13.67 8.55
C LEU A 157 -9.60 -13.77 9.50
N TRP A 158 -10.80 -13.70 8.94
CA TRP A 158 -12.08 -13.88 9.64
C TRP A 158 -12.88 -15.00 8.99
N ASN A 159 -13.51 -15.85 9.79
CA ASN A 159 -14.32 -16.95 9.31
C ASN A 159 -15.80 -16.83 9.74
N LEU A 160 -16.70 -17.45 8.97
CA LEU A 160 -18.15 -17.31 9.23
C LEU A 160 -18.58 -17.95 10.56
N ALA A 161 -17.87 -18.98 11.04
CA ALA A 161 -18.26 -19.68 12.28
C ALA A 161 -18.05 -18.81 13.53
N ASP A 162 -16.95 -18.02 13.55
CA ASP A 162 -16.51 -17.24 14.70
C ASP A 162 -16.80 -15.73 14.55
N ASP A 163 -16.66 -15.22 13.31
CA ASP A 163 -16.65 -13.79 13.00
C ASP A 163 -17.82 -13.36 12.10
N GLY A 164 -18.80 -14.23 11.88
CA GLY A 164 -19.93 -13.95 11.00
C GLY A 164 -20.69 -12.69 11.41
N GLY A 165 -21.01 -11.84 10.42
CA GLY A 165 -21.72 -10.60 10.66
C GLY A 165 -21.96 -9.80 9.39
N LEU A 166 -22.77 -8.73 9.52
CA LEU A 166 -23.02 -7.76 8.47
C LEU A 166 -22.24 -6.48 8.79
N VAL A 167 -21.46 -5.98 7.81
CA VAL A 167 -20.70 -4.73 7.93
C VAL A 167 -19.79 -4.75 9.18
N VAL A 168 -18.95 -5.76 9.27
CA VAL A 168 -17.95 -5.89 10.35
C VAL A 168 -16.74 -5.01 10.00
N PRO A 169 -16.44 -3.97 10.78
CA PRO A 169 -15.32 -3.09 10.47
C PRO A 169 -13.98 -3.77 10.76
N PHE A 170 -12.97 -3.40 9.99
CA PHE A 170 -11.57 -3.70 10.28
C PHE A 170 -10.72 -2.44 10.16
N SER A 171 -9.57 -2.44 10.82
CA SER A 171 -8.51 -1.46 10.63
C SER A 171 -7.14 -2.11 10.72
N GLY A 172 -6.17 -1.51 10.06
CA GLY A 172 -4.79 -1.92 10.09
C GLY A 172 -3.85 -0.73 10.02
N ALA A 173 -2.64 -0.93 10.53
CA ALA A 173 -1.59 0.08 10.48
C ALA A 173 -0.21 -0.58 10.35
N VAL A 174 0.72 0.18 9.75
CA VAL A 174 2.15 -0.13 9.76
C VAL A 174 2.94 1.17 9.75
N THR A 175 4.04 1.18 10.51
CA THR A 175 5.01 2.27 10.51
C THR A 175 6.35 1.75 10.02
N ILE A 176 6.94 2.43 9.05
CA ILE A 176 8.27 2.18 8.54
C ILE A 176 9.16 3.30 9.06
N ASP A 177 10.07 2.97 9.99
CA ASP A 177 11.07 3.89 10.53
C ASP A 177 12.24 3.99 9.54
N ILE A 178 12.26 5.08 8.81
CA ILE A 178 13.26 5.38 7.80
C ILE A 178 14.61 5.69 8.43
N ASN A 179 14.62 6.40 9.55
CA ASN A 179 15.87 6.69 10.26
C ASN A 179 16.54 5.41 10.74
N GLN A 180 15.77 4.49 11.33
CA GLN A 180 16.31 3.21 11.79
C GLN A 180 16.85 2.38 10.63
N ALA A 181 16.15 2.33 9.50
CA ALA A 181 16.61 1.61 8.30
C ALA A 181 17.95 2.14 7.78
N ILE A 182 18.13 3.46 7.78
CA ILE A 182 19.37 4.12 7.37
C ILE A 182 20.52 3.80 8.35
N ILE A 183 20.24 3.78 9.66
CA ILE A 183 21.21 3.40 10.71
C ILE A 183 21.63 1.94 10.54
N ASP A 184 20.68 1.03 10.37
CA ASP A 184 20.92 -0.41 10.22
C ASP A 184 21.75 -0.72 8.95
N ALA A 185 21.60 0.09 7.91
CA ALA A 185 22.42 0.02 6.71
C ALA A 185 23.83 0.64 6.87
N GLY A 186 24.14 1.22 8.03
CA GLY A 186 25.49 1.73 8.38
C GLY A 186 25.80 3.12 7.85
N TYR A 187 24.79 3.91 7.46
CA TYR A 187 25.01 5.27 6.93
C TYR A 187 25.12 6.37 8.01
N PHE A 188 24.78 6.06 9.26
CA PHE A 188 24.99 6.94 10.41
C PHE A 188 25.68 6.17 11.53
N GLY A 189 26.89 6.57 11.84
CA GLY A 189 27.68 6.12 12.96
C GLY A 189 28.24 7.34 13.71
#